data_924caf4f9d1d05a4ea4d3a2fb86b407e
#
_entry.id   924caf4f9d1d05a4ea4d3a2fb86b407e
#
_cell.length_a   1.000
_cell.length_b   1.000
_cell.length_c   1.000
_cell.angle_alpha   90.00
_cell.angle_beta   90.00
_cell.angle_gamma   90.00
#
_symmetry.space_group_name_H-M   'P 1'
#
loop_
_entity.id
_entity.type
_entity.pdbx_description
1 polymer ?
#
loop_
_entity_poly.entity_id
_entity_poly.type
_entity_poly.pdbx_seq_one_letter_code
_entity_poly.pdbx_strand_id
1 'polypeptide(L)'
;MLKSLLITGMAALVAVSLGFADQASSKTVIPVNKTAATNGHEMYTNYCAPCHGTDGRGHGPAAAALKSQPTDLTVLSRNNKGKFPDTHIVAVLQFGSETTAHGSAAMPVWGPILGNMNRANIQEKQLRISNLSRYLETIQDR
;
A
#
# COMPACT_ATOMS: atom_id res chain seq x y z
N MET A 1 -53.00 -66.20 -17.73
CA MET A 1 -52.14 -66.09 -16.58
C MET A 1 -50.98 -65.17 -16.93
N LEU A 2 -51.11 -63.90 -16.65
CA LEU A 2 -50.15 -62.83 -17.05
C LEU A 2 -49.46 -62.34 -15.78
N LYS A 3 -48.15 -62.57 -15.68
CA LYS A 3 -47.32 -62.07 -14.54
C LYS A 3 -46.77 -60.70 -14.94
N SER A 4 -47.29 -59.69 -14.27
CA SER A 4 -46.75 -58.31 -14.34
C SER A 4 -45.38 -58.23 -13.62
N LEU A 5 -44.38 -57.75 -14.34
CA LEU A 5 -43.06 -57.46 -13.82
C LEU A 5 -42.98 -55.95 -13.60
N LEU A 6 -42.98 -55.51 -12.36
CA LEU A 6 -42.79 -54.13 -11.97
C LEU A 6 -41.28 -53.87 -11.91
N ILE A 7 -40.77 -53.03 -12.80
CA ILE A 7 -39.41 -52.52 -12.77
C ILE A 7 -39.42 -51.20 -12.02
N THR A 8 -38.92 -51.24 -10.78
CA THR A 8 -38.70 -50.03 -9.96
C THR A 8 -37.39 -49.36 -10.37
N GLY A 9 -37.51 -48.29 -11.12
CA GLY A 9 -36.38 -47.44 -11.45
C GLY A 9 -36.00 -46.55 -10.29
N MET A 10 -34.82 -46.80 -9.67
CA MET A 10 -34.27 -45.99 -8.62
C MET A 10 -33.41 -44.86 -9.28
N ALA A 11 -33.99 -43.65 -9.32
CA ALA A 11 -33.26 -42.47 -9.78
C ALA A 11 -32.29 -42.00 -8.71
N ALA A 12 -30.99 -42.19 -8.95
CA ALA A 12 -29.93 -41.62 -8.07
C ALA A 12 -29.75 -40.13 -8.36
N LEU A 13 -30.22 -39.31 -7.43
CA LEU A 13 -29.93 -37.86 -7.40
C LEU A 13 -28.48 -37.65 -6.99
N VAL A 14 -27.60 -37.32 -7.94
CA VAL A 14 -26.24 -36.86 -7.67
C VAL A 14 -26.34 -35.40 -7.34
N ALA A 15 -26.23 -35.07 -6.04
CA ALA A 15 -26.09 -33.70 -5.58
C ALA A 15 -24.65 -33.24 -5.84
N VAL A 16 -24.45 -32.43 -6.86
CA VAL A 16 -23.20 -31.72 -7.14
C VAL A 16 -23.14 -30.53 -6.16
N SER A 17 -22.43 -30.70 -5.06
CA SER A 17 -22.08 -29.57 -4.18
C SER A 17 -21.04 -28.72 -4.87
N LEU A 18 -21.44 -27.56 -5.40
CA LEU A 18 -20.56 -26.48 -5.80
C LEU A 18 -19.92 -25.89 -4.55
N GLY A 19 -18.74 -26.37 -4.21
CA GLY A 19 -17.91 -25.76 -3.17
C GLY A 19 -17.45 -24.40 -3.66
N PHE A 20 -18.05 -23.33 -3.17
CA PHE A 20 -17.46 -22.00 -3.28
C PHE A 20 -16.20 -21.99 -2.43
N ALA A 21 -15.03 -22.11 -3.07
CA ALA A 21 -13.77 -21.83 -2.43
C ALA A 21 -13.77 -20.33 -2.07
N ASP A 22 -13.98 -20.05 -0.81
CA ASP A 22 -13.77 -18.72 -0.24
C ASP A 22 -12.27 -18.39 -0.39
N GLN A 23 -11.93 -17.59 -1.42
CA GLN A 23 -10.60 -17.06 -1.59
C GLN A 23 -10.40 -16.00 -0.49
N ALA A 24 -10.02 -16.45 0.68
CA ALA A 24 -9.53 -15.59 1.74
C ALA A 24 -8.35 -14.79 1.16
N SER A 25 -8.61 -13.53 0.83
CA SER A 25 -7.58 -12.56 0.47
C SER A 25 -6.59 -12.48 1.62
N SER A 26 -5.47 -13.15 1.49
CA SER A 26 -4.39 -13.08 2.47
C SER A 26 -3.87 -11.65 2.47
N LYS A 27 -4.27 -10.87 3.47
CA LYS A 27 -3.66 -9.57 3.76
C LYS A 27 -2.22 -9.84 4.11
N THR A 28 -1.32 -9.61 3.16
CA THR A 28 0.12 -9.63 3.43
C THR A 28 0.42 -8.51 4.42
N VAL A 29 0.54 -8.86 5.69
CA VAL A 29 0.99 -7.94 6.72
C VAL A 29 2.50 -7.79 6.54
N ILE A 30 2.93 -6.70 5.92
CA ILE A 30 4.34 -6.34 5.89
C ILE A 30 4.70 -5.86 7.31
N PRO A 31 5.61 -6.54 8.02
CA PRO A 31 6.01 -6.09 9.34
C PRO A 31 6.71 -4.73 9.20
N VAL A 32 6.10 -3.70 9.75
CA VAL A 32 6.67 -2.36 9.73
C VAL A 32 7.64 -2.25 10.90
N ASN A 33 8.95 -2.16 10.60
CA ASN A 33 9.97 -1.94 11.61
C ASN A 33 9.71 -0.61 12.34
N LYS A 34 9.87 -0.64 13.67
CA LYS A 34 9.75 0.58 14.46
C LYS A 34 10.97 1.47 14.22
N THR A 35 10.74 2.70 13.80
CA THR A 35 11.77 3.71 13.57
C THR A 35 11.62 4.87 14.56
N ALA A 36 12.68 5.64 14.73
CA ALA A 36 12.60 6.88 15.49
C ALA A 36 11.73 7.92 14.78
N ALA A 37 10.81 8.56 15.49
CA ALA A 37 9.92 9.58 14.93
C ALA A 37 10.67 10.81 14.39
N THR A 38 11.89 11.03 14.86
CA THR A 38 12.75 12.17 14.51
C THR A 38 13.66 11.90 13.31
N ASN A 39 13.74 10.64 12.84
CA ASN A 39 14.67 10.26 11.78
C ASN A 39 13.91 10.02 10.45
N GLY A 40 13.77 11.08 9.65
CA GLY A 40 13.12 11.02 8.34
C GLY A 40 13.81 10.09 7.34
N HIS A 41 15.14 10.04 7.34
CA HIS A 41 15.91 9.13 6.49
C HIS A 41 15.66 7.66 6.85
N GLU A 42 15.69 7.32 8.12
CA GLU A 42 15.42 5.96 8.59
C GLU A 42 13.99 5.53 8.23
N MET A 43 13.00 6.42 8.42
CA MET A 43 11.62 6.16 8.01
C MET A 43 11.50 5.96 6.50
N TYR A 44 12.16 6.80 5.71
CA TYR A 44 12.19 6.65 4.26
C TYR A 44 12.78 5.31 3.84
N THR A 45 13.94 4.96 4.36
CA THR A 45 14.64 3.71 4.03
C THR A 45 13.77 2.48 4.33
N ASN A 46 13.07 2.48 5.47
CA ASN A 46 12.27 1.33 5.89
C ASN A 46 10.91 1.25 5.22
N TYR A 47 10.27 2.40 4.89
CA TYR A 47 8.86 2.42 4.49
C TYR A 47 8.64 2.82 3.04
N CYS A 48 9.50 3.63 2.48
CA CYS A 48 9.34 4.21 1.15
C CYS A 48 10.29 3.59 0.12
N ALA A 49 11.55 3.40 0.49
CA ALA A 49 12.59 2.89 -0.42
C ALA A 49 12.29 1.52 -1.02
N PRO A 50 11.56 0.58 -0.37
CA PRO A 50 11.18 -0.67 -1.02
C PRO A 50 10.43 -0.47 -2.34
N CYS A 51 9.66 0.60 -2.49
CA CYS A 51 8.97 0.93 -3.73
C CYS A 51 9.65 2.07 -4.48
N HIS A 52 10.02 3.16 -3.78
CA HIS A 52 10.56 4.36 -4.42
C HIS A 52 12.06 4.32 -4.70
N GLY A 53 12.78 3.29 -4.24
CA GLY A 53 14.24 3.21 -4.34
C GLY A 53 14.95 4.00 -3.25
N THR A 54 16.19 3.63 -2.95
CA THR A 54 17.02 4.36 -1.98
C THR A 54 17.42 5.74 -2.49
N ASP A 55 17.36 5.93 -3.81
CA ASP A 55 17.61 7.18 -4.52
C ASP A 55 16.35 8.03 -4.75
N GLY A 56 15.17 7.52 -4.41
CA GLY A 56 13.91 8.22 -4.58
C GLY A 56 13.29 8.19 -5.98
N ARG A 57 13.91 7.46 -6.94
CA ARG A 57 13.54 7.51 -8.36
C ARG A 57 12.47 6.51 -8.79
N GLY A 58 11.86 5.82 -7.86
CA GLY A 58 10.74 4.90 -8.15
C GLY A 58 11.17 3.49 -8.57
N HIS A 59 12.46 3.14 -8.46
CA HIS A 59 12.99 1.86 -8.91
C HIS A 59 13.34 0.93 -7.73
N GLY A 60 12.56 0.97 -6.66
CA GLY A 60 12.74 0.07 -5.52
C GLY A 60 12.45 -1.39 -5.88
N PRO A 61 12.99 -2.34 -5.10
CA PRO A 61 12.87 -3.78 -5.39
C PRO A 61 11.41 -4.27 -5.47
N ALA A 62 10.47 -3.62 -4.81
CA ALA A 62 9.05 -3.96 -4.88
C ALA A 62 8.32 -3.28 -6.06
N ALA A 63 8.93 -2.33 -6.76
CA ALA A 63 8.30 -1.58 -7.85
C ALA A 63 7.80 -2.48 -8.99
N ALA A 64 8.55 -3.53 -9.32
CA ALA A 64 8.19 -4.48 -10.38
C ALA A 64 6.90 -5.27 -10.10
N ALA A 65 6.47 -5.38 -8.85
CA ALA A 65 5.24 -6.06 -8.45
C ALA A 65 4.02 -5.12 -8.46
N LEU A 66 4.21 -3.83 -8.71
CA LEU A 66 3.14 -2.83 -8.71
C LEU A 66 2.54 -2.68 -10.10
N LYS A 67 1.26 -2.35 -10.17
CA LYS A 67 0.54 -2.10 -11.42
C LYS A 67 1.03 -0.84 -12.16
N SER A 68 1.62 0.10 -11.44
CA SER A 68 2.18 1.33 -11.99
C SER A 68 3.49 1.65 -11.30
N GLN A 69 4.39 2.28 -12.06
CA GLN A 69 5.68 2.74 -11.56
C GLN A 69 5.48 3.74 -10.41
N PRO A 70 6.14 3.56 -9.26
CA PRO A 70 6.18 4.58 -8.23
C PRO A 70 6.73 5.91 -8.74
N THR A 71 6.16 6.99 -8.27
CA THR A 71 6.58 8.34 -8.66
C THR A 71 8.04 8.60 -8.28
N ASP A 72 8.78 9.25 -9.16
CA ASP A 72 10.10 9.81 -8.86
C ASP A 72 9.94 10.97 -7.86
N LEU A 73 10.43 10.77 -6.65
CA LEU A 73 10.31 11.72 -5.55
C LEU A 73 11.38 12.81 -5.59
N THR A 74 12.40 12.69 -6.45
CA THR A 74 13.49 13.68 -6.56
C THR A 74 13.10 14.91 -7.36
N VAL A 75 12.00 14.84 -8.10
CA VAL A 75 11.57 15.89 -9.04
C VAL A 75 10.32 16.68 -8.57
N LEU A 76 9.90 16.49 -7.34
CA LEU A 76 8.69 17.12 -6.82
C LEU A 76 8.77 18.64 -6.86
N SER A 77 9.90 19.21 -6.46
CA SER A 77 10.13 20.67 -6.54
C SER A 77 10.11 21.17 -7.97
N ARG A 78 10.79 20.47 -8.89
CA ARG A 78 10.82 20.82 -10.32
C ARG A 78 9.42 20.83 -10.91
N ASN A 79 8.61 19.81 -10.60
CA ASN A 79 7.24 19.68 -11.09
C ASN A 79 6.29 20.70 -10.45
N ASN A 80 6.69 21.33 -9.36
CA ASN A 80 5.95 22.36 -8.63
C ASN A 80 6.62 23.75 -8.74
N LYS A 81 7.07 24.12 -9.95
CA LYS A 81 7.64 25.45 -10.26
C LYS A 81 8.84 25.84 -9.40
N GLY A 82 9.68 24.86 -9.05
CA GLY A 82 10.90 25.05 -8.26
C GLY A 82 10.69 25.09 -6.75
N LYS A 83 9.45 24.96 -6.27
CA LYS A 83 9.14 24.96 -4.84
C LYS A 83 8.72 23.58 -4.35
N PHE A 84 9.29 23.09 -3.26
CA PHE A 84 8.88 21.82 -2.68
C PHE A 84 7.41 21.89 -2.19
N PRO A 85 6.55 20.94 -2.59
CA PRO A 85 5.11 21.00 -2.31
C PRO A 85 4.79 20.37 -0.93
N ASP A 86 5.37 20.87 0.15
CA ASP A 86 5.30 20.30 1.49
C ASP A 86 3.87 20.00 1.95
N THR A 87 2.95 20.97 1.82
CA THR A 87 1.55 20.77 2.22
C THR A 87 0.89 19.61 1.47
N HIS A 88 1.18 19.46 0.19
CA HIS A 88 0.65 18.36 -0.62
C HIS A 88 1.26 17.02 -0.18
N ILE A 89 2.57 16.98 0.06
CA ILE A 89 3.25 15.76 0.52
C ILE A 89 2.73 15.32 1.89
N VAL A 90 2.58 16.24 2.83
CA VAL A 90 1.98 15.97 4.15
C VAL A 90 0.56 15.40 4.00
N ALA A 91 -0.26 15.96 3.11
CA ALA A 91 -1.61 15.48 2.84
C ALA A 91 -1.60 14.06 2.25
N VAL A 92 -0.75 13.79 1.25
CA VAL A 92 -0.59 12.46 0.65
C VAL A 92 -0.14 11.42 1.68
N LEU A 93 0.83 11.75 2.52
CA LEU A 93 1.30 10.87 3.58
C LEU A 93 0.21 10.58 4.62
N GLN A 94 -0.60 11.58 4.94
CA GLN A 94 -1.62 11.49 6.00
C GLN A 94 -2.90 10.80 5.53
N PHE A 95 -3.35 11.09 4.32
CA PHE A 95 -4.68 10.70 3.81
C PHE A 95 -4.62 9.80 2.58
N GLY A 96 -3.45 9.60 2.00
CA GLY A 96 -3.29 8.91 0.72
C GLY A 96 -3.45 9.84 -0.48
N SER A 97 -3.18 9.28 -1.66
CA SER A 97 -3.39 9.98 -2.94
C SER A 97 -4.81 9.71 -3.44
N GLU A 98 -5.68 10.71 -3.42
CA GLU A 98 -7.05 10.60 -3.95
C GLU A 98 -7.10 10.67 -5.49
N THR A 99 -6.03 11.09 -6.15
CA THR A 99 -6.02 11.27 -7.60
C THR A 99 -5.22 10.19 -8.30
N THR A 100 -5.86 9.52 -9.26
CA THR A 100 -5.21 8.63 -10.23
C THR A 100 -4.06 9.30 -11.01
N ALA A 101 -3.95 10.62 -10.98
CA ALA A 101 -2.89 11.39 -11.59
C ALA A 101 -1.56 11.35 -10.81
N HIS A 102 -1.55 10.94 -9.54
CA HIS A 102 -0.36 10.95 -8.67
C HIS A 102 0.09 9.57 -8.20
N GLY A 103 -0.37 8.53 -8.81
CA GLY A 103 0.02 7.18 -8.45
C GLY A 103 -1.18 6.28 -8.21
N SER A 104 -0.93 4.99 -8.25
CA SER A 104 -1.94 3.97 -8.04
C SER A 104 -2.37 3.94 -6.57
N ALA A 105 -3.60 3.44 -6.33
CA ALA A 105 -4.07 3.03 -5.00
C ALA A 105 -3.16 1.97 -4.31
N ALA A 106 -2.03 1.64 -4.92
CA ALA A 106 -1.03 0.70 -4.39
C ALA A 106 -0.13 1.33 -3.31
N MET A 107 -0.02 2.67 -3.26
CA MET A 107 0.71 3.33 -2.16
C MET A 107 -0.11 3.27 -0.87
N PRO A 108 0.43 2.75 0.24
CA PRO A 108 -0.27 2.72 1.52
C PRO A 108 -0.63 4.11 2.01
N VAL A 109 -1.77 4.22 2.72
CA VAL A 109 -2.10 5.43 3.47
C VAL A 109 -1.30 5.42 4.78
N TRP A 110 -0.26 6.24 4.84
CA TRP A 110 0.72 6.20 5.93
C TRP A 110 0.23 6.79 7.25
N GLY A 111 -0.73 7.72 7.22
CA GLY A 111 -1.24 8.37 8.43
C GLY A 111 -1.69 7.39 9.52
N PRO A 112 -2.60 6.42 9.23
CA PRO A 112 -2.97 5.40 10.21
C PRO A 112 -1.81 4.48 10.62
N ILE A 113 -0.93 4.11 9.68
CA ILE A 113 0.20 3.22 9.95
C ILE A 113 1.17 3.91 10.93
N LEU A 114 1.60 5.13 10.64
CA LEU A 114 2.52 5.91 11.48
C LEU A 114 1.88 6.28 12.83
N GLY A 115 0.55 6.47 12.87
CA GLY A 115 -0.19 6.75 14.10
C GLY A 115 -0.31 5.56 15.05
N ASN A 116 -0.26 4.33 14.52
CA ASN A 116 -0.38 3.12 15.33
C ASN A 116 0.98 2.54 15.78
N MET A 117 2.08 3.09 15.30
CA MET A 117 3.41 2.69 15.75
C MET A 117 3.62 3.10 17.20
N ASN A 118 4.05 2.15 18.02
CA ASN A 118 4.35 2.37 19.45
C ASN A 118 3.20 2.94 20.30
N ARG A 119 1.93 2.76 19.91
CA ARG A 119 0.80 3.48 20.51
C ARG A 119 0.99 5.00 20.43
N ALA A 120 1.56 5.47 19.32
CA ALA A 120 1.86 6.87 19.08
C ALA A 120 0.60 7.73 19.26
N ASN A 121 0.78 8.86 19.94
CA ASN A 121 -0.25 9.88 20.02
C ASN A 121 -0.28 10.73 18.74
N ILE A 122 -1.23 11.65 18.65
CA ILE A 122 -1.39 12.53 17.48
C ILE A 122 -0.10 13.34 17.21
N GLN A 123 0.58 13.80 18.24
CA GLN A 123 1.81 14.59 18.12
C GLN A 123 2.95 13.78 17.50
N GLU A 124 3.14 12.53 17.92
CA GLU A 124 4.17 11.67 17.36
C GLU A 124 3.88 11.33 15.89
N LYS A 125 2.61 11.07 15.53
CA LYS A 125 2.22 10.86 14.15
C LYS A 125 2.58 12.07 13.27
N GLN A 126 2.25 13.28 13.72
CA GLN A 126 2.55 14.50 12.99
C GLN A 126 4.06 14.75 12.88
N LEU A 127 4.80 14.47 13.95
CA LEU A 127 6.26 14.55 13.96
C LEU A 127 6.88 13.60 12.91
N ARG A 128 6.40 12.37 12.82
CA ARG A 128 6.85 11.39 11.80
C ARG A 128 6.58 11.89 10.39
N ILE A 129 5.38 12.35 10.11
CA ILE A 129 4.98 12.86 8.79
C ILE A 129 5.82 14.08 8.41
N SER A 130 5.98 15.04 9.34
CA SER A 130 6.78 16.25 9.10
C SER A 130 8.26 15.95 8.85
N ASN A 131 8.87 15.04 9.64
CA ASN A 131 10.27 14.67 9.44
C ASN A 131 10.48 13.87 8.16
N LEU A 132 9.50 13.04 7.76
CA LEU A 132 9.54 12.33 6.50
C LEU A 132 9.41 13.31 5.31
N SER A 133 8.47 14.28 5.37
CA SER A 133 8.35 15.33 4.35
C SER A 133 9.63 16.15 4.22
N ARG A 134 10.22 16.55 5.36
CA ARG A 134 11.50 17.29 5.36
C ARG A 134 12.64 16.48 4.76
N TYR A 135 12.71 15.18 5.01
CA TYR A 135 13.70 14.33 4.34
C TYR A 135 13.48 14.30 2.82
N LEU A 136 12.24 14.16 2.35
CA LEU A 136 11.94 14.22 0.91
C LEU A 136 12.36 15.55 0.27
N GLU A 137 12.27 16.66 0.99
CA GLU A 137 12.78 17.94 0.51
C GLU A 137 14.30 17.94 0.32
N THR A 138 15.06 17.20 1.15
CA THR A 138 16.52 17.14 1.04
C THR A 138 17.02 16.36 -0.17
N ILE A 139 16.22 15.45 -0.70
CA ILE A 139 16.58 14.60 -1.85
C ILE A 139 16.13 15.16 -3.21
N GLN A 140 15.66 16.41 -3.25
CA GLN A 140 15.24 17.03 -4.50
C GLN A 140 16.42 17.27 -5.44
N ASP A 141 16.27 16.91 -6.71
CA ASP A 141 17.20 17.32 -7.79
C ASP A 141 17.23 18.85 -7.88
N ARG A 142 18.43 19.43 -8.00
CA ARG A 142 18.66 20.87 -8.13
C ARG A 142 18.65 21.30 -9.60
#